data_81de5da647e55d040ce3b8b2aa9bf6a3
#
_entry.id   81de5da647e55d040ce3b8b2aa9bf6a3
#
_cell.length_a   1.000
_cell.length_b   1.000
_cell.length_c   1.000
_cell.angle_alpha   90.00
_cell.angle_beta   90.00
_cell.angle_gamma   90.00
#
_symmetry.space_group_name_H-M   'P 1'
#
loop_
_entity.id
_entity.type
_entity.pdbx_description
1 polymer ?
#
loop_
_entity_poly.entity_id
_entity_poly.type
_entity_poly.pdbx_seq_one_letter_code
_entity_poly.pdbx_strand_id
1 'polypeptide(L)'
;GYKISLRREQAEKIEVISESEAKRMLSSNENLQAIESTDEYLENEMTTLAEERRKMIKVALVGNPNCGKTSFFNFVSGAHERVGNYSGVTVDAKEGTTTFEGYQLNIVDLPGTYSLSAYSPEELYVRKQLVEHTPDIILNVIDSSNLERNLYLTTQLVDMHLSIVCALNMFDETEKRGDKVDYDKLSELFGIPMIPTVFKTGRGVDDLLRMVIKLYEGNEDEESHYRHIHIYHGHEIENGISHIQKYLKTDASLRHRYSTRYLGIKLLEGDKDIEALIKTLPNANEILKARDQAAARVKEETLEDSETAIMDAKYGFIHGALKEASFETGDNKDTYLMTHYLDRAITNKYLGFPIFIAMIWLMFEVTFSLGQYPMDWIESFVGWIGEMVGSSMPEGPLKAMIIDGIIGGVGSVIVFLPQILILYFFISFMEDSGYMARAAFIMDKLMHKMGLHGKSFIPLIMGFGCNVPAVMATRTIESKRSRLITMLILPMMSCSARLPIYIMIIGTFFARQYQSMVMFSLYIIGIDAIYNTRYRRR
;
A
#
# COMPACT_ATOMS: atom_id res chain seq x y z
N GLY A 1 -9.43 -19.70 -38.79
CA GLY A 1 -8.08 -19.39 -39.25
C GLY A 1 -7.15 -19.24 -38.07
N TYR A 2 -6.16 -20.10 -37.98
CA TYR A 2 -5.19 -20.07 -36.86
C TYR A 2 -4.25 -18.85 -37.00
N LYS A 3 -4.04 -18.10 -35.91
CA LYS A 3 -3.02 -17.05 -35.82
C LYS A 3 -1.73 -17.68 -35.32
N ILE A 4 -0.71 -17.80 -36.15
CA ILE A 4 0.63 -18.21 -35.75
C ILE A 4 1.41 -16.95 -35.40
N SER A 5 1.86 -16.79 -34.14
CA SER A 5 2.78 -15.73 -33.76
C SER A 5 4.22 -16.23 -33.84
N LEU A 6 4.95 -15.76 -34.83
CA LEU A 6 6.36 -16.05 -35.04
C LEU A 6 7.22 -14.92 -34.44
N ARG A 7 8.37 -15.26 -33.85
CA ARG A 7 9.37 -14.24 -33.47
C ARG A 7 9.92 -13.59 -34.74
N ARG A 8 10.24 -12.29 -34.67
CA ARG A 8 10.69 -11.48 -35.81
C ARG A 8 11.85 -12.14 -36.61
N GLU A 9 12.82 -12.74 -35.90
CA GLU A 9 13.93 -13.48 -36.50
C GLU A 9 13.53 -14.79 -37.20
N GLN A 10 12.39 -15.35 -36.86
CA GLN A 10 11.83 -16.54 -37.55
C GLN A 10 10.95 -16.14 -38.73
N ALA A 11 10.26 -15.00 -38.61
CA ALA A 11 9.44 -14.46 -39.72
C ALA A 11 10.28 -14.00 -40.91
N GLU A 12 11.50 -13.50 -40.68
CA GLU A 12 12.43 -13.08 -41.75
C GLU A 12 13.01 -14.26 -42.58
N LYS A 13 12.88 -15.48 -42.07
CA LYS A 13 13.33 -16.72 -42.78
C LYS A 13 12.24 -17.43 -43.52
N ILE A 14 11.00 -16.92 -43.48
CA ILE A 14 9.84 -17.54 -44.16
C ILE A 14 9.60 -16.83 -45.47
N GLU A 15 9.81 -17.55 -46.57
CA GLU A 15 9.47 -17.11 -47.90
C GLU A 15 8.01 -17.50 -48.20
N VAL A 16 7.14 -16.52 -48.40
CA VAL A 16 5.75 -16.77 -48.70
C VAL A 16 5.60 -16.95 -50.22
N ILE A 17 5.36 -18.17 -50.66
CA ILE A 17 5.11 -18.50 -52.05
C ILE A 17 3.61 -18.61 -52.31
N SER A 18 3.18 -18.33 -53.55
CA SER A 18 1.78 -18.48 -53.92
C SER A 18 1.39 -19.96 -53.99
N GLU A 19 0.08 -20.25 -53.79
CA GLU A 19 -0.45 -21.62 -53.85
C GLU A 19 -0.18 -22.31 -55.19
N SER A 20 -0.06 -21.56 -56.27
CA SER A 20 0.28 -22.05 -57.60
C SER A 20 1.76 -22.39 -57.73
N GLU A 21 2.67 -21.69 -57.05
CA GLU A 21 4.09 -22.00 -57.01
C GLU A 21 4.36 -23.18 -56.08
N ALA A 22 3.69 -23.27 -54.95
CA ALA A 22 3.75 -24.41 -54.04
C ALA A 22 3.31 -25.71 -54.75
N LYS A 23 2.21 -25.70 -55.51
CA LYS A 23 1.76 -26.85 -56.34
C LYS A 23 2.74 -27.23 -57.43
N ARG A 24 3.44 -26.25 -58.06
CA ARG A 24 4.49 -26.53 -59.05
C ARG A 24 5.73 -27.14 -58.44
N MET A 25 6.16 -26.66 -57.25
CA MET A 25 7.31 -27.24 -56.54
C MET A 25 7.01 -28.67 -56.05
N LEU A 26 5.80 -28.94 -55.60
CA LEU A 26 5.36 -30.27 -55.16
C LEU A 26 5.24 -31.27 -56.34
N SER A 27 4.91 -30.82 -57.54
CA SER A 27 4.81 -31.70 -58.74
C SER A 27 6.14 -32.05 -59.39
N SER A 28 7.25 -31.42 -58.98
CA SER A 28 8.60 -31.64 -59.54
C SER A 28 9.52 -32.50 -58.68
N ASN A 29 9.08 -33.02 -57.54
CA ASN A 29 9.95 -33.76 -56.61
C ASN A 29 9.45 -35.19 -56.41
N GLU A 30 10.25 -36.18 -56.84
CA GLU A 30 10.02 -37.62 -56.72
C GLU A 30 10.16 -38.18 -55.29
N ASN A 31 10.26 -37.32 -54.24
CA ASN A 31 10.44 -37.71 -52.87
C ASN A 31 9.19 -37.43 -51.97
N LEU A 32 7.99 -37.57 -52.54
CA LEU A 32 6.73 -37.30 -51.80
C LEU A 32 6.47 -38.18 -50.55
N GLN A 33 7.01 -39.43 -50.53
CA GLN A 33 6.81 -40.30 -49.36
C GLN A 33 7.63 -39.91 -48.14
N ALA A 34 8.76 -39.21 -48.28
CA ALA A 34 9.54 -38.69 -47.15
C ALA A 34 8.94 -37.39 -46.60
N ILE A 35 8.21 -36.62 -47.42
CA ILE A 35 7.57 -35.36 -47.05
C ILE A 35 6.28 -35.63 -46.25
N GLU A 36 5.45 -36.60 -46.66
CA GLU A 36 4.24 -36.97 -45.92
C GLU A 36 4.53 -37.44 -44.48
N SER A 37 5.61 -38.25 -44.28
CA SER A 37 6.01 -38.68 -42.93
C SER A 37 6.58 -37.53 -42.09
N THR A 38 7.18 -36.51 -42.70
CA THR A 38 7.73 -35.34 -42.02
C THR A 38 6.64 -34.33 -41.67
N ASP A 39 5.63 -34.15 -42.52
CA ASP A 39 4.50 -33.28 -42.25
C ASP A 39 3.60 -33.82 -41.13
N GLU A 40 3.33 -35.13 -41.12
CA GLU A 40 2.57 -35.78 -40.04
C GLU A 40 3.32 -35.72 -38.69
N TYR A 41 4.67 -35.83 -38.73
CA TYR A 41 5.50 -35.68 -37.55
C TYR A 41 5.49 -34.23 -37.03
N LEU A 42 5.65 -33.25 -37.92
CA LEU A 42 5.60 -31.82 -37.61
C LEU A 42 4.20 -31.39 -37.13
N GLU A 43 3.13 -31.92 -37.73
CA GLU A 43 1.76 -31.63 -37.33
C GLU A 43 1.46 -32.23 -35.95
N ASN A 44 1.92 -33.44 -35.64
CA ASN A 44 1.85 -34.06 -34.32
C ASN A 44 2.70 -33.32 -33.30
N GLU A 45 3.92 -32.89 -33.62
CA GLU A 45 4.78 -32.12 -32.73
C GLU A 45 4.21 -30.72 -32.46
N MET A 46 3.66 -30.06 -33.46
CA MET A 46 2.97 -28.78 -33.31
C MET A 46 1.67 -28.91 -32.52
N THR A 47 0.93 -30.02 -32.67
CA THR A 47 -0.28 -30.29 -31.88
C THR A 47 0.08 -30.56 -30.42
N THR A 48 1.12 -31.34 -30.17
CA THR A 48 1.61 -31.62 -28.80
C THR A 48 2.14 -30.36 -28.13
N LEU A 49 2.91 -29.52 -28.85
CA LEU A 49 3.38 -28.23 -28.35
C LEU A 49 2.23 -27.23 -28.09
N ALA A 50 1.19 -27.29 -28.91
CA ALA A 50 -0.01 -26.47 -28.70
C ALA A 50 -0.83 -26.93 -27.50
N GLU A 51 -0.93 -28.25 -27.30
CA GLU A 51 -1.56 -28.85 -26.12
C GLU A 51 -0.76 -28.60 -24.83
N GLU A 52 0.58 -28.71 -24.89
CA GLU A 52 1.45 -28.35 -23.78
C GLU A 52 1.34 -26.86 -23.42
N ARG A 53 1.25 -25.96 -24.40
CA ARG A 53 1.04 -24.53 -24.18
C ARG A 53 -0.35 -24.22 -23.62
N ARG A 54 -1.38 -24.96 -24.00
CA ARG A 54 -2.72 -24.86 -23.40
C ARG A 54 -2.76 -25.26 -21.94
N LYS A 55 -1.83 -26.12 -21.50
CA LYS A 55 -1.71 -26.55 -20.09
C LYS A 55 -0.80 -25.66 -19.25
N MET A 56 -0.29 -24.57 -19.81
CA MET A 56 0.59 -23.63 -19.09
C MET A 56 -0.18 -22.33 -18.79
N ILE A 57 -0.43 -22.06 -17.51
CA ILE A 57 -1.17 -20.89 -17.02
C ILE A 57 -0.22 -19.91 -16.37
N LYS A 58 -0.26 -18.65 -16.78
CA LYS A 58 0.48 -17.54 -16.15
C LYS A 58 -0.38 -16.88 -15.08
N VAL A 59 0.04 -16.99 -13.84
CA VAL A 59 -0.67 -16.44 -12.69
C VAL A 59 0.12 -15.28 -12.09
N ALA A 60 -0.49 -14.10 -12.00
CA ALA A 60 0.07 -12.98 -11.24
C ALA A 60 -0.52 -12.95 -9.83
N LEU A 61 0.36 -13.05 -8.83
CA LEU A 61 -0.04 -12.98 -7.42
C LEU A 61 -0.04 -11.51 -6.97
N VAL A 62 -1.23 -11.00 -6.66
CA VAL A 62 -1.47 -9.61 -6.24
C VAL A 62 -2.09 -9.58 -4.84
N GLY A 63 -2.00 -8.49 -4.14
CA GLY A 63 -2.67 -8.29 -2.86
C GLY A 63 -1.93 -7.30 -1.95
N ASN A 64 -2.56 -6.94 -0.86
CA ASN A 64 -2.05 -5.97 0.09
C ASN A 64 -0.75 -6.46 0.77
N PRO A 65 0.08 -5.57 1.30
CA PRO A 65 1.18 -5.97 2.19
C PRO A 65 0.64 -6.80 3.37
N ASN A 66 1.38 -7.84 3.72
CA ASN A 66 1.09 -8.76 4.85
C ASN A 66 -0.18 -9.63 4.72
N CYS A 67 -0.87 -9.66 3.58
CA CYS A 67 -2.02 -10.56 3.37
C CYS A 67 -1.64 -12.04 3.17
N GLY A 68 -0.35 -12.38 3.14
CA GLY A 68 0.14 -13.76 3.04
C GLY A 68 0.54 -14.21 1.63
N LYS A 69 0.75 -13.31 0.66
CA LYS A 69 1.23 -13.65 -0.70
C LYS A 69 2.47 -14.54 -0.70
N THR A 70 3.52 -14.10 -0.03
CA THR A 70 4.78 -14.85 0.05
C THR A 70 4.61 -16.20 0.74
N SER A 71 3.67 -16.33 1.69
CA SER A 71 3.33 -17.61 2.32
C SER A 71 2.70 -18.57 1.32
N PHE A 72 1.77 -18.09 0.49
CA PHE A 72 1.19 -18.87 -0.60
C PHE A 72 2.24 -19.26 -1.64
N PHE A 73 3.03 -18.28 -2.08
CA PHE A 73 4.10 -18.50 -3.06
C PHE A 73 5.07 -19.60 -2.60
N ASN A 74 5.54 -19.52 -1.36
CA ASN A 74 6.45 -20.52 -0.79
C ASN A 74 5.78 -21.90 -0.61
N PHE A 75 4.48 -21.92 -0.28
CA PHE A 75 3.72 -23.16 -0.13
C PHE A 75 3.57 -23.91 -1.46
N VAL A 76 3.32 -23.17 -2.56
CA VAL A 76 2.98 -23.77 -3.86
C VAL A 76 4.23 -23.98 -4.73
N SER A 77 5.23 -23.08 -4.70
CA SER A 77 6.44 -23.17 -5.54
C SER A 77 7.49 -24.15 -5.00
N GLY A 78 7.46 -24.48 -3.71
CA GLY A 78 8.45 -25.35 -3.09
C GLY A 78 9.89 -24.86 -3.29
N ALA A 79 10.80 -25.77 -3.74
CA ALA A 79 12.22 -25.46 -3.96
C ALA A 79 12.55 -24.86 -5.36
N HIS A 80 11.56 -24.53 -6.17
CA HIS A 80 11.74 -24.06 -7.56
C HIS A 80 11.57 -22.55 -7.71
N GLU A 81 12.25 -21.77 -6.86
CA GLU A 81 12.26 -20.31 -6.94
C GLU A 81 13.33 -19.80 -7.94
N ARG A 82 12.95 -18.83 -8.77
CA ARG A 82 13.87 -17.99 -9.54
C ARG A 82 13.64 -16.52 -9.17
N VAL A 83 14.70 -15.84 -8.76
CA VAL A 83 14.67 -14.39 -8.54
C VAL A 83 14.93 -13.71 -9.88
N GLY A 84 13.94 -13.07 -10.44
CA GLY A 84 14.07 -12.27 -11.65
C GLY A 84 14.40 -10.82 -11.31
N ASN A 85 15.62 -10.38 -11.63
CA ASN A 85 16.00 -8.96 -11.60
C ASN A 85 15.54 -8.33 -12.92
N TYR A 86 14.46 -7.54 -12.88
CA TYR A 86 14.02 -6.78 -14.05
C TYR A 86 14.73 -5.43 -14.10
N SER A 87 15.34 -5.12 -15.26
CA SER A 87 16.10 -3.90 -15.47
C SER A 87 15.22 -2.65 -15.38
N GLY A 88 15.53 -1.77 -14.43
CA GLY A 88 14.96 -0.42 -14.33
C GLY A 88 14.23 -0.07 -13.04
N VAL A 89 13.94 -1.04 -12.16
CA VAL A 89 13.33 -0.78 -10.83
C VAL A 89 13.98 -1.69 -9.80
N THR A 90 14.31 -1.17 -8.63
CA THR A 90 14.89 -1.91 -7.49
C THR A 90 13.81 -2.76 -6.77
N VAL A 91 12.97 -3.47 -7.52
CA VAL A 91 11.90 -4.29 -6.96
C VAL A 91 12.05 -5.70 -7.51
N ASP A 92 12.32 -6.66 -6.64
CA ASP A 92 12.49 -8.07 -6.98
C ASP A 92 11.10 -8.72 -7.09
N ALA A 93 10.70 -9.15 -8.28
CA ALA A 93 9.60 -10.09 -8.44
C ALA A 93 10.16 -11.52 -8.38
N LYS A 94 9.49 -12.39 -7.64
CA LYS A 94 9.82 -13.80 -7.56
C LYS A 94 8.96 -14.58 -8.54
N GLU A 95 9.58 -15.48 -9.30
CA GLU A 95 8.89 -16.40 -10.20
C GLU A 95 9.02 -17.83 -9.68
N GLY A 96 7.91 -18.54 -9.65
CA GLY A 96 7.84 -19.95 -9.26
C GLY A 96 6.97 -20.75 -10.21
N THR A 97 7.27 -22.03 -10.31
CA THR A 97 6.50 -22.95 -11.15
C THR A 97 6.01 -24.12 -10.32
N THR A 98 4.74 -24.47 -10.48
CA THR A 98 4.14 -25.65 -9.85
C THR A 98 3.27 -26.39 -10.85
N THR A 99 3.02 -27.68 -10.59
CA THR A 99 2.12 -28.51 -11.39
C THR A 99 0.93 -28.94 -10.53
N PHE A 100 -0.27 -28.75 -11.05
CA PHE A 100 -1.50 -29.15 -10.37
C PHE A 100 -2.52 -29.68 -11.39
N GLU A 101 -3.09 -30.85 -11.16
CA GLU A 101 -4.07 -31.52 -12.03
C GLU A 101 -3.71 -31.55 -13.53
N GLY A 102 -2.40 -31.71 -13.83
CA GLY A 102 -1.88 -31.76 -15.20
C GLY A 102 -1.63 -30.41 -15.86
N TYR A 103 -1.88 -29.30 -15.17
CA TYR A 103 -1.54 -27.95 -15.59
C TYR A 103 -0.23 -27.49 -14.93
N GLN A 104 0.57 -26.74 -15.68
CA GLN A 104 1.76 -26.04 -15.18
C GLN A 104 1.37 -24.58 -14.90
N LEU A 105 1.45 -24.20 -13.63
CA LEU A 105 1.16 -22.84 -13.16
C LEU A 105 2.47 -22.08 -13.00
N ASN A 106 2.67 -21.02 -13.78
CA ASN A 106 3.80 -20.10 -13.66
C ASN A 106 3.34 -18.89 -12.84
N ILE A 107 3.76 -18.84 -11.58
CA ILE A 107 3.32 -17.85 -10.60
C ILE A 107 4.37 -16.76 -10.48
N VAL A 108 3.95 -15.50 -10.65
CA VAL A 108 4.79 -14.32 -10.43
C VAL A 108 4.31 -13.61 -9.17
N ASP A 109 5.14 -13.59 -8.11
CA ASP A 109 4.84 -12.87 -6.86
C ASP A 109 5.15 -11.39 -7.04
N LEU A 110 4.11 -10.56 -7.12
CA LEU A 110 4.23 -9.12 -7.25
C LEU A 110 4.31 -8.45 -5.87
N PRO A 111 4.99 -7.28 -5.77
CA PRO A 111 5.05 -6.52 -4.53
C PRO A 111 3.68 -6.25 -3.93
N GLY A 112 3.62 -6.20 -2.58
CA GLY A 112 2.39 -5.84 -1.89
C GLY A 112 2.00 -4.39 -2.13
N THR A 113 0.75 -4.17 -2.55
CA THR A 113 0.25 -2.83 -2.82
C THR A 113 -1.17 -2.67 -2.28
N TYR A 114 -1.52 -1.46 -1.84
CA TYR A 114 -2.88 -1.12 -1.39
C TYR A 114 -3.75 -0.58 -2.53
N SER A 115 -3.12 -0.10 -3.58
CA SER A 115 -3.81 0.45 -4.75
C SER A 115 -2.95 0.30 -6.01
N LEU A 116 -3.55 0.51 -7.18
CA LEU A 116 -2.86 0.57 -8.48
C LEU A 116 -2.67 2.03 -8.96
N SER A 117 -2.63 2.97 -8.02
CA SER A 117 -2.30 4.36 -8.30
C SER A 117 -0.79 4.49 -8.48
N ALA A 118 -0.33 5.45 -9.29
CA ALA A 118 1.10 5.66 -9.57
C ALA A 118 1.81 6.47 -8.47
N TYR A 119 1.43 6.33 -7.20
CA TYR A 119 2.01 7.10 -6.10
C TYR A 119 3.30 6.48 -5.57
N SER A 120 3.42 5.16 -5.57
CA SER A 120 4.63 4.46 -5.16
C SER A 120 5.29 3.71 -6.33
N PRO A 121 6.62 3.51 -6.29
CA PRO A 121 7.32 2.71 -7.30
C PRO A 121 6.79 1.26 -7.37
N GLU A 122 6.39 0.71 -6.23
CA GLU A 122 5.83 -0.63 -6.12
C GLU A 122 4.47 -0.72 -6.83
N GLU A 123 3.58 0.25 -6.61
CA GLU A 123 2.27 0.34 -7.27
C GLU A 123 2.41 0.47 -8.79
N LEU A 124 3.31 1.35 -9.23
CA LEU A 124 3.61 1.54 -10.63
C LEU A 124 4.17 0.26 -11.28
N TYR A 125 5.03 -0.46 -10.55
CA TYR A 125 5.59 -1.73 -11.01
C TYR A 125 4.51 -2.79 -11.18
N VAL A 126 3.66 -3.00 -10.16
CA VAL A 126 2.54 -3.96 -10.21
C VAL A 126 1.62 -3.63 -11.40
N ARG A 127 1.23 -2.37 -11.57
CA ARG A 127 0.40 -1.92 -12.69
C ARG A 127 1.04 -2.20 -14.04
N LYS A 128 2.33 -1.90 -14.21
CA LYS A 128 3.05 -2.17 -15.47
C LYS A 128 3.11 -3.66 -15.76
N GLN A 129 3.39 -4.49 -14.76
CA GLN A 129 3.42 -5.95 -14.94
C GLN A 129 2.07 -6.51 -15.39
N LEU A 130 0.97 -6.04 -14.80
CA LEU A 130 -0.38 -6.48 -15.17
C LEU A 130 -0.77 -6.05 -16.59
N VAL A 131 -0.28 -4.91 -17.07
CA VAL A 131 -0.61 -4.37 -18.40
C VAL A 131 0.35 -4.86 -19.49
N GLU A 132 1.66 -4.86 -19.21
CA GLU A 132 2.68 -5.19 -20.23
C GLU A 132 2.87 -6.69 -20.40
N HIS A 133 2.70 -7.46 -19.34
CA HIS A 133 2.87 -8.92 -19.32
C HIS A 133 1.57 -9.67 -19.04
N THR A 134 0.44 -9.08 -19.36
CA THR A 134 -0.93 -9.54 -19.13
C THR A 134 -0.99 -11.02 -18.71
N PRO A 135 -1.20 -11.33 -17.43
CA PRO A 135 -1.33 -12.70 -16.95
C PRO A 135 -2.61 -13.32 -17.46
N ASP A 136 -2.65 -14.65 -17.54
CA ASP A 136 -3.89 -15.36 -17.87
C ASP A 136 -4.90 -15.24 -16.73
N ILE A 137 -4.42 -15.32 -15.47
CA ILE A 137 -5.23 -15.20 -14.27
C ILE A 137 -4.51 -14.30 -13.24
N ILE A 138 -5.25 -13.43 -12.58
CA ILE A 138 -4.81 -12.71 -11.38
C ILE A 138 -5.30 -13.46 -10.16
N LEU A 139 -4.38 -13.89 -9.30
CA LEU A 139 -4.71 -14.40 -7.98
C LEU A 139 -4.55 -13.27 -6.95
N ASN A 140 -5.67 -12.69 -6.54
CA ASN A 140 -5.68 -11.61 -5.55
C ASN A 140 -5.81 -12.17 -4.14
N VAL A 141 -4.78 -11.99 -3.31
CA VAL A 141 -4.77 -12.44 -1.91
C VAL A 141 -5.31 -11.34 -1.02
N ILE A 142 -6.37 -11.65 -0.32
CA ILE A 142 -7.11 -10.76 0.58
C ILE A 142 -6.95 -11.25 2.01
N ASP A 143 -6.60 -10.35 2.92
CA ASP A 143 -6.68 -10.60 4.36
C ASP A 143 -8.15 -10.54 4.79
N SER A 144 -8.73 -11.70 5.12
CA SER A 144 -10.14 -11.83 5.49
C SER A 144 -10.49 -11.14 6.82
N SER A 145 -9.49 -10.88 7.66
CA SER A 145 -9.66 -10.15 8.91
C SER A 145 -9.81 -8.63 8.72
N ASN A 146 -9.50 -8.12 7.51
CA ASN A 146 -9.56 -6.70 7.14
C ASN A 146 -10.15 -6.51 5.73
N LEU A 147 -11.34 -7.07 5.49
CA LEU A 147 -11.96 -7.13 4.17
C LEU A 147 -12.15 -5.76 3.53
N GLU A 148 -12.68 -4.79 4.25
CA GLU A 148 -12.97 -3.45 3.72
C GLU A 148 -11.75 -2.81 3.05
N ARG A 149 -10.61 -2.82 3.74
CA ARG A 149 -9.37 -2.24 3.24
C ARG A 149 -8.78 -3.02 2.05
N ASN A 150 -8.90 -4.35 2.09
CA ASN A 150 -8.32 -5.21 1.06
C ASN A 150 -9.17 -5.24 -0.22
N LEU A 151 -10.48 -5.13 -0.10
CA LEU A 151 -11.40 -5.09 -1.24
C LEU A 151 -11.24 -3.84 -2.10
N TYR A 152 -10.62 -2.76 -1.60
CA TYR A 152 -10.35 -1.57 -2.41
C TYR A 152 -9.43 -1.88 -3.61
N LEU A 153 -8.35 -2.64 -3.39
CA LEU A 153 -7.49 -3.12 -4.47
C LEU A 153 -8.28 -3.99 -5.45
N THR A 154 -9.16 -4.86 -4.93
CA THR A 154 -10.03 -5.71 -5.75
C THR A 154 -10.90 -4.89 -6.69
N THR A 155 -11.49 -3.77 -6.23
CA THR A 155 -12.29 -2.88 -7.10
C THR A 155 -11.47 -2.30 -8.25
N GLN A 156 -10.19 -2.00 -8.03
CA GLN A 156 -9.32 -1.49 -9.09
C GLN A 156 -8.90 -2.56 -10.09
N LEU A 157 -8.72 -3.80 -9.62
CA LEU A 157 -8.45 -4.95 -10.50
C LEU A 157 -9.66 -5.27 -11.40
N VAL A 158 -10.88 -5.19 -10.85
CA VAL A 158 -12.13 -5.34 -11.61
C VAL A 158 -12.21 -4.33 -12.76
N ASP A 159 -11.85 -3.07 -12.51
CA ASP A 159 -11.84 -2.02 -13.55
C ASP A 159 -10.90 -2.35 -14.72
N MET A 160 -9.85 -3.16 -14.50
CA MET A 160 -8.89 -3.56 -15.55
C MET A 160 -9.44 -4.59 -16.54
N HIS A 161 -10.55 -5.24 -16.25
CA HIS A 161 -11.14 -6.31 -17.06
C HIS A 161 -10.23 -7.53 -17.27
N LEU A 162 -9.54 -7.95 -16.22
CA LEU A 162 -8.70 -9.15 -16.20
C LEU A 162 -9.43 -10.28 -15.46
N SER A 163 -9.09 -11.52 -15.77
CA SER A 163 -9.63 -12.69 -15.06
C SER A 163 -9.04 -12.78 -13.65
N ILE A 164 -9.88 -12.73 -12.61
CA ILE A 164 -9.46 -12.62 -11.21
C ILE A 164 -10.06 -13.75 -10.39
N VAL A 165 -9.23 -14.37 -9.55
CA VAL A 165 -9.66 -15.25 -8.45
C VAL A 165 -9.17 -14.63 -7.15
N CYS A 166 -10.03 -14.56 -6.12
CA CYS A 166 -9.67 -14.03 -4.81
C CYS A 166 -9.47 -15.16 -3.79
N ALA A 167 -8.34 -15.12 -3.09
CA ALA A 167 -8.09 -15.97 -1.94
C ALA A 167 -8.36 -15.17 -0.66
N LEU A 168 -9.38 -15.53 0.11
CA LEU A 168 -9.68 -14.97 1.43
C LEU A 168 -8.79 -15.66 2.45
N ASN A 169 -7.56 -15.17 2.59
CA ASN A 169 -6.55 -15.76 3.48
C ASN A 169 -6.74 -15.32 4.93
N MET A 170 -6.08 -16.03 5.86
CA MET A 170 -6.24 -15.83 7.32
C MET A 170 -7.68 -16.07 7.78
N PHE A 171 -8.41 -16.94 7.06
CA PHE A 171 -9.80 -17.21 7.37
C PHE A 171 -10.01 -17.83 8.76
N ASP A 172 -9.00 -18.53 9.28
CA ASP A 172 -8.97 -19.03 10.66
C ASP A 172 -9.00 -17.91 11.72
N GLU A 173 -8.48 -16.73 11.41
CA GLU A 173 -8.56 -15.56 12.29
C GLU A 173 -9.97 -14.96 12.27
N THR A 174 -10.61 -14.90 11.11
CA THR A 174 -12.00 -14.48 10.94
C THR A 174 -12.96 -15.43 11.70
N GLU A 175 -12.75 -16.75 11.56
CA GLU A 175 -13.50 -17.77 12.33
C GLU A 175 -13.31 -17.63 13.85
N LYS A 176 -12.07 -17.40 14.34
CA LYS A 176 -11.77 -17.21 15.77
C LYS A 176 -12.40 -15.94 16.34
N ARG A 177 -12.50 -14.87 15.56
CA ARG A 177 -13.20 -13.64 15.96
C ARG A 177 -14.72 -13.84 15.99
N GLY A 178 -15.23 -14.89 15.39
CA GLY A 178 -16.66 -15.15 15.23
C GLY A 178 -17.32 -14.28 14.16
N ASP A 179 -16.51 -13.68 13.28
CA ASP A 179 -17.00 -12.91 12.16
C ASP A 179 -17.72 -13.84 11.17
N LYS A 180 -18.93 -13.46 10.76
CA LYS A 180 -19.70 -14.20 9.77
C LYS A 180 -19.68 -13.43 8.47
N VAL A 181 -19.24 -14.08 7.42
CA VAL A 181 -19.22 -13.55 6.05
C VAL A 181 -19.85 -14.57 5.13
N ASP A 182 -20.87 -14.16 4.41
CA ASP A 182 -21.37 -14.91 3.26
C ASP A 182 -20.46 -14.62 2.05
N TYR A 183 -19.38 -15.41 1.92
CA TYR A 183 -18.40 -15.23 0.86
C TYR A 183 -18.95 -15.65 -0.52
N ASP A 184 -19.98 -16.50 -0.59
CA ASP A 184 -20.65 -16.84 -1.83
C ASP A 184 -21.43 -15.62 -2.35
N LYS A 185 -22.15 -14.94 -1.46
CA LYS A 185 -22.84 -13.69 -1.78
C LYS A 185 -21.87 -12.59 -2.15
N LEU A 186 -20.74 -12.47 -1.44
CA LEU A 186 -19.69 -11.50 -1.74
C LEU A 186 -19.08 -11.77 -3.13
N SER A 187 -18.87 -13.04 -3.46
CA SER A 187 -18.42 -13.51 -4.77
C SER A 187 -19.37 -13.08 -5.89
N GLU A 188 -20.68 -13.28 -5.68
CA GLU A 188 -21.73 -12.87 -6.61
C GLU A 188 -21.74 -11.34 -6.81
N LEU A 189 -21.65 -10.56 -5.73
CA LEU A 189 -21.67 -9.10 -5.77
C LEU A 189 -20.43 -8.49 -6.47
N PHE A 190 -19.27 -9.11 -6.33
CA PHE A 190 -18.05 -8.67 -7.03
C PHE A 190 -17.90 -9.32 -8.42
N GLY A 191 -18.71 -10.32 -8.76
CA GLY A 191 -18.59 -11.09 -9.99
C GLY A 191 -17.25 -11.84 -10.12
N ILE A 192 -16.62 -12.19 -8.99
CA ILE A 192 -15.30 -12.82 -8.89
C ILE A 192 -15.36 -13.98 -7.91
N PRO A 193 -14.83 -15.17 -8.23
CA PRO A 193 -14.76 -16.27 -7.27
C PRO A 193 -13.89 -15.89 -6.07
N MET A 194 -14.42 -16.07 -4.86
CA MET A 194 -13.75 -15.80 -3.59
C MET A 194 -13.68 -17.06 -2.76
N ILE A 195 -12.49 -17.55 -2.46
CA ILE A 195 -12.26 -18.85 -1.83
C ILE A 195 -11.61 -18.65 -0.45
N PRO A 196 -12.22 -19.14 0.64
CA PRO A 196 -11.63 -19.12 1.96
C PRO A 196 -10.35 -19.97 2.02
N THR A 197 -9.26 -19.39 2.51
CA THR A 197 -7.96 -20.06 2.58
C THR A 197 -7.23 -19.79 3.89
N VAL A 198 -6.37 -20.74 4.28
CA VAL A 198 -5.40 -20.57 5.36
C VAL A 198 -4.05 -21.09 4.85
N PHE A 199 -3.26 -20.24 4.25
CA PHE A 199 -2.01 -20.66 3.61
C PHE A 199 -1.01 -21.29 4.57
N LYS A 200 -1.06 -20.93 5.84
CA LYS A 200 -0.20 -21.53 6.88
C LYS A 200 -0.42 -23.03 7.04
N THR A 201 -1.64 -23.51 6.82
CA THR A 201 -2.02 -24.93 6.96
C THR A 201 -2.29 -25.62 5.63
N GLY A 202 -2.36 -24.86 4.52
CA GLY A 202 -2.75 -25.36 3.20
C GLY A 202 -4.25 -25.52 2.99
N ARG A 203 -5.10 -25.17 3.98
CA ARG A 203 -6.55 -25.26 3.87
C ARG A 203 -7.06 -24.37 2.73
N GLY A 204 -7.87 -24.94 1.82
CA GLY A 204 -8.49 -24.23 0.70
C GLY A 204 -7.56 -23.95 -0.49
N VAL A 205 -6.27 -24.34 -0.43
CA VAL A 205 -5.32 -24.12 -1.53
C VAL A 205 -5.68 -24.94 -2.76
N ASP A 206 -6.05 -26.21 -2.59
CA ASP A 206 -6.44 -27.07 -3.71
C ASP A 206 -7.70 -26.56 -4.43
N ASP A 207 -8.69 -26.09 -3.66
CA ASP A 207 -9.91 -25.51 -4.22
C ASP A 207 -9.61 -24.20 -4.97
N LEU A 208 -8.68 -23.40 -4.45
CA LEU A 208 -8.20 -22.18 -5.09
C LEU A 208 -7.52 -22.49 -6.43
N LEU A 209 -6.64 -23.48 -6.46
CA LEU A 209 -5.94 -23.87 -7.70
C LEU A 209 -6.90 -24.50 -8.72
N ARG A 210 -7.88 -25.29 -8.29
CA ARG A 210 -8.94 -25.77 -9.18
C ARG A 210 -9.75 -24.65 -9.78
N MET A 211 -10.09 -23.63 -8.99
CA MET A 211 -10.83 -22.47 -9.50
C MET A 211 -10.00 -21.68 -10.51
N VAL A 212 -8.69 -21.55 -10.31
CA VAL A 212 -7.77 -20.93 -11.31
C VAL A 212 -7.83 -21.69 -12.63
N ILE A 213 -7.79 -23.04 -12.60
CA ILE A 213 -7.86 -23.86 -13.81
C ILE A 213 -9.22 -23.73 -14.49
N LYS A 214 -10.31 -23.83 -13.72
CA LYS A 214 -11.68 -23.72 -14.24
C LYS A 214 -11.92 -22.38 -14.95
N LEU A 215 -11.45 -21.27 -14.33
CA LEU A 215 -11.60 -19.96 -14.92
C LEU A 215 -10.74 -19.80 -16.20
N TYR A 216 -9.58 -20.46 -16.26
CA TYR A 216 -8.73 -20.50 -17.43
C TYR A 216 -9.35 -21.29 -18.58
N GLU A 217 -10.01 -22.41 -18.29
CA GLU A 217 -10.69 -23.26 -19.29
C GLU A 217 -11.93 -22.59 -19.90
N GLY A 218 -12.51 -21.59 -19.23
CA GLY A 218 -13.69 -20.86 -19.71
C GLY A 218 -14.92 -21.77 -19.86
N ASN A 219 -15.18 -22.66 -18.90
CA ASN A 219 -16.33 -23.56 -18.94
C ASN A 219 -17.63 -22.74 -18.83
N GLU A 220 -18.42 -22.74 -19.92
CA GLU A 220 -19.63 -21.92 -20.11
C GLU A 220 -20.68 -22.10 -18.98
N ASP A 221 -20.71 -23.24 -18.30
CA ASP A 221 -21.66 -23.53 -17.19
C ASP A 221 -21.37 -22.73 -15.91
N GLU A 222 -20.13 -22.28 -15.69
CA GLU A 222 -19.74 -21.48 -14.50
C GLU A 222 -19.54 -19.99 -14.81
N GLU A 223 -19.26 -19.58 -16.06
CA GLU A 223 -19.25 -18.18 -16.48
C GLU A 223 -20.60 -17.47 -16.24
N SER A 224 -21.70 -18.24 -16.18
CA SER A 224 -23.02 -17.69 -15.84
C SER A 224 -23.13 -17.16 -14.41
N HIS A 225 -22.28 -17.63 -13.48
CA HIS A 225 -22.27 -17.23 -12.06
C HIS A 225 -21.34 -16.04 -11.79
N TYR A 226 -20.25 -15.88 -12.56
CA TYR A 226 -19.26 -14.82 -12.38
C TYR A 226 -19.33 -13.83 -13.52
N ARG A 227 -20.37 -12.97 -13.50
CA ARG A 227 -20.52 -11.90 -14.50
C ARG A 227 -19.53 -10.79 -14.20
N HIS A 228 -18.82 -10.36 -15.23
CA HIS A 228 -18.01 -9.14 -15.12
C HIS A 228 -18.90 -7.96 -14.74
N ILE A 229 -18.66 -7.40 -13.56
CA ILE A 229 -19.40 -6.27 -13.04
C ILE A 229 -18.70 -4.96 -13.36
N HIS A 230 -19.48 -3.89 -13.42
CA HIS A 230 -18.97 -2.52 -13.43
C HIS A 230 -19.40 -1.82 -12.16
N ILE A 231 -18.43 -1.33 -11.40
CA ILE A 231 -18.72 -0.50 -10.23
C ILE A 231 -19.28 0.84 -10.74
N TYR A 232 -20.45 1.20 -10.26
CA TYR A 232 -21.10 2.45 -10.62
C TYR A 232 -20.59 3.58 -9.73
N HIS A 233 -20.00 4.62 -10.34
CA HIS A 233 -19.36 5.72 -9.63
C HIS A 233 -20.24 6.96 -9.47
N GLY A 234 -21.53 6.88 -9.81
CA GLY A 234 -22.43 8.02 -9.83
C GLY A 234 -22.65 8.57 -11.25
N HIS A 235 -23.78 9.28 -11.44
CA HIS A 235 -24.26 9.65 -12.77
C HIS A 235 -23.27 10.52 -13.57
N GLU A 236 -22.71 11.55 -12.96
CA GLU A 236 -21.79 12.47 -13.64
C GLU A 236 -20.44 11.85 -13.96
N ILE A 237 -19.93 11.00 -13.07
CA ILE A 237 -18.66 10.27 -13.32
C ILE A 237 -18.86 9.27 -14.47
N GLU A 238 -19.96 8.52 -14.48
CA GLU A 238 -20.27 7.57 -15.57
C GLU A 238 -20.49 8.26 -16.91
N ASN A 239 -21.15 9.41 -16.93
CA ASN A 239 -21.27 10.25 -18.11
C ASN A 239 -19.89 10.72 -18.61
N GLY A 240 -19.04 11.16 -17.67
CA GLY A 240 -17.66 11.56 -17.97
C GLY A 240 -16.84 10.41 -18.57
N ILE A 241 -16.89 9.23 -17.94
CA ILE A 241 -16.22 8.02 -18.44
C ILE A 241 -16.72 7.69 -19.86
N SER A 242 -18.03 7.67 -20.06
CA SER A 242 -18.63 7.36 -21.37
C SER A 242 -18.20 8.35 -22.45
N HIS A 243 -18.12 9.63 -22.11
CA HIS A 243 -17.68 10.68 -23.02
C HIS A 243 -16.19 10.51 -23.40
N ILE A 244 -15.33 10.23 -22.43
CA ILE A 244 -13.90 9.97 -22.68
C ILE A 244 -13.72 8.68 -23.50
N GLN A 245 -14.46 7.62 -23.19
CA GLN A 245 -14.41 6.34 -23.91
C GLN A 245 -14.75 6.49 -25.40
N LYS A 246 -15.63 7.43 -25.76
CA LYS A 246 -15.98 7.68 -27.17
C LYS A 246 -14.75 8.02 -28.02
N TYR A 247 -13.83 8.81 -27.46
CA TYR A 247 -12.58 9.17 -28.14
C TYR A 247 -11.52 8.08 -28.02
N LEU A 248 -11.44 7.38 -26.88
CA LEU A 248 -10.49 6.26 -26.70
C LEU A 248 -10.77 5.08 -27.62
N LYS A 249 -12.05 4.81 -27.91
CA LYS A 249 -12.46 3.70 -28.79
C LYS A 249 -12.07 3.90 -30.28
N THR A 250 -11.68 5.09 -30.68
CA THR A 250 -11.24 5.36 -32.07
C THR A 250 -9.85 4.79 -32.35
N ASP A 251 -9.02 4.58 -31.31
CA ASP A 251 -7.68 4.01 -31.45
C ASP A 251 -7.68 2.49 -31.20
N ALA A 252 -7.39 1.72 -32.27
CA ALA A 252 -7.37 0.27 -32.20
C ALA A 252 -6.20 -0.27 -31.37
N SER A 253 -5.07 0.43 -31.30
CA SER A 253 -3.87 0.00 -30.57
C SER A 253 -4.08 -0.02 -29.06
N LEU A 254 -4.85 0.95 -28.56
CA LEU A 254 -5.20 1.03 -27.14
C LEU A 254 -6.18 -0.07 -26.72
N ARG A 255 -7.18 -0.36 -27.56
CA ARG A 255 -8.22 -1.36 -27.24
C ARG A 255 -7.69 -2.77 -27.03
N HIS A 256 -6.55 -3.10 -27.65
CA HIS A 256 -5.91 -4.41 -27.46
C HIS A 256 -5.08 -4.53 -26.18
N ARG A 257 -4.68 -3.41 -25.58
CA ARG A 257 -3.80 -3.39 -24.40
C ARG A 257 -4.51 -2.96 -23.12
N TYR A 258 -5.53 -2.11 -23.23
CA TYR A 258 -6.19 -1.51 -22.07
C TYR A 258 -7.71 -1.56 -22.19
N SER A 259 -8.40 -1.75 -21.09
CA SER A 259 -9.80 -1.42 -20.97
C SER A 259 -9.98 0.09 -21.13
N THR A 260 -10.82 0.51 -22.12
CA THR A 260 -11.09 1.95 -22.32
C THR A 260 -11.82 2.58 -21.14
N ARG A 261 -12.57 1.78 -20.35
CA ARG A 261 -13.19 2.20 -19.09
C ARG A 261 -12.13 2.49 -18.04
N TYR A 262 -11.18 1.59 -17.85
CA TYR A 262 -10.05 1.77 -16.93
C TYR A 262 -9.27 3.03 -17.24
N LEU A 263 -8.95 3.28 -18.53
CA LEU A 263 -8.27 4.51 -18.93
C LEU A 263 -9.10 5.76 -18.62
N GLY A 264 -10.42 5.71 -18.84
CA GLY A 264 -11.33 6.80 -18.52
C GLY A 264 -11.36 7.13 -17.03
N ILE A 265 -11.45 6.10 -16.18
CA ILE A 265 -11.42 6.22 -14.72
C ILE A 265 -10.08 6.83 -14.29
N LYS A 266 -8.95 6.29 -14.76
CA LYS A 266 -7.60 6.77 -14.40
C LYS A 266 -7.33 8.20 -14.86
N LEU A 267 -7.85 8.60 -16.00
CA LEU A 267 -7.79 10.00 -16.44
C LEU A 267 -8.57 10.94 -15.53
N LEU A 268 -9.75 10.53 -15.05
CA LEU A 268 -10.55 11.31 -14.09
C LEU A 268 -9.92 11.33 -12.69
N GLU A 269 -9.21 10.28 -12.29
CA GLU A 269 -8.38 10.23 -11.08
C GLU A 269 -7.11 11.11 -11.20
N GLY A 270 -6.81 11.68 -12.38
CA GLY A 270 -5.64 12.55 -12.60
C GLY A 270 -4.31 11.80 -12.68
N ASP A 271 -4.33 10.52 -13.09
CA ASP A 271 -3.15 9.67 -13.22
C ASP A 271 -2.18 10.21 -14.29
N LYS A 272 -0.97 10.59 -13.86
CA LYS A 272 0.03 11.25 -14.71
C LYS A 272 0.64 10.34 -15.76
N ASP A 273 0.77 9.04 -15.48
CA ASP A 273 1.36 8.10 -16.43
C ASP A 273 0.35 7.77 -17.55
N ILE A 274 -0.93 7.65 -17.20
CA ILE A 274 -1.99 7.50 -18.20
C ILE A 274 -2.14 8.80 -18.99
N GLU A 275 -2.04 9.97 -18.36
CA GLU A 275 -2.04 11.24 -19.07
C GLU A 275 -0.85 11.34 -20.05
N ALA A 276 0.35 10.88 -19.65
CA ALA A 276 1.52 10.84 -20.52
C ALA A 276 1.32 9.87 -21.69
N LEU A 277 0.72 8.70 -21.45
CA LEU A 277 0.35 7.75 -22.49
C LEU A 277 -0.63 8.39 -23.49
N ILE A 278 -1.68 9.05 -23.02
CA ILE A 278 -2.67 9.70 -23.87
C ILE A 278 -2.05 10.82 -24.72
N LYS A 279 -1.09 11.58 -24.17
CA LYS A 279 -0.38 12.64 -24.93
C LYS A 279 0.38 12.12 -26.15
N THR A 280 0.66 10.83 -26.25
CA THR A 280 1.29 10.23 -27.43
C THR A 280 0.30 9.95 -28.58
N LEU A 281 -1.00 10.08 -28.34
CA LEU A 281 -2.05 9.76 -29.31
C LEU A 281 -2.37 10.96 -30.22
N PRO A 282 -2.82 10.71 -31.46
CA PRO A 282 -3.21 11.76 -32.40
C PRO A 282 -4.35 12.65 -31.89
N ASN A 283 -5.31 12.05 -31.14
CA ASN A 283 -6.51 12.71 -30.61
C ASN A 283 -6.38 13.11 -29.11
N ALA A 284 -5.14 13.24 -28.62
CA ALA A 284 -4.83 13.57 -27.22
C ALA A 284 -5.58 14.81 -26.70
N ASN A 285 -5.61 15.88 -27.51
CA ASN A 285 -6.26 17.13 -27.12
C ASN A 285 -7.77 16.98 -26.90
N GLU A 286 -8.45 16.16 -27.69
CA GLU A 286 -9.88 15.90 -27.57
C GLU A 286 -10.17 15.10 -26.30
N ILE A 287 -9.36 14.07 -26.02
CA ILE A 287 -9.47 13.23 -24.84
C ILE A 287 -9.25 14.06 -23.57
N LEU A 288 -8.18 14.85 -23.53
CA LEU A 288 -7.87 15.67 -22.35
C LEU A 288 -8.92 16.76 -22.12
N LYS A 289 -9.43 17.37 -23.21
CA LYS A 289 -10.54 18.33 -23.10
C LYS A 289 -11.82 17.67 -22.57
N ALA A 290 -12.15 16.47 -23.02
CA ALA A 290 -13.29 15.70 -22.51
C ALA A 290 -13.12 15.36 -21.02
N ARG A 291 -11.91 14.98 -20.58
CA ARG A 291 -11.55 14.76 -19.19
C ARG A 291 -11.77 16.02 -18.34
N ASP A 292 -11.23 17.17 -18.79
CA ASP A 292 -11.31 18.43 -18.04
C ASP A 292 -12.77 18.91 -17.89
N GLN A 293 -13.58 18.74 -18.94
CA GLN A 293 -15.01 19.02 -18.89
C GLN A 293 -15.75 18.11 -17.92
N ALA A 294 -15.45 16.81 -17.93
CA ALA A 294 -16.05 15.85 -17.02
C ALA A 294 -15.65 16.13 -15.56
N ALA A 295 -14.37 16.38 -15.30
CA ALA A 295 -13.88 16.70 -13.95
C ALA A 295 -14.50 18.00 -13.41
N ALA A 296 -14.70 19.02 -14.27
CA ALA A 296 -15.36 20.26 -13.89
C ALA A 296 -16.83 20.04 -13.49
N ARG A 297 -17.58 19.20 -14.23
CA ARG A 297 -18.97 18.85 -13.91
C ARG A 297 -19.08 18.08 -12.60
N VAL A 298 -18.22 17.07 -12.40
CA VAL A 298 -18.18 16.31 -11.15
C VAL A 298 -17.94 17.26 -9.97
N LYS A 299 -17.00 18.18 -10.09
CA LYS A 299 -16.69 19.17 -9.03
C LYS A 299 -17.85 20.14 -8.76
N GLU A 300 -18.60 20.52 -9.79
CA GLU A 300 -19.76 21.42 -9.64
C GLU A 300 -20.91 20.71 -8.90
N GLU A 301 -21.13 19.44 -9.15
CA GLU A 301 -22.26 18.68 -8.59
C GLU A 301 -21.94 18.07 -7.22
N THR A 302 -20.75 17.50 -7.04
CA THR A 302 -20.34 16.82 -5.79
C THR A 302 -19.63 17.75 -4.81
N LEU A 303 -19.16 18.92 -5.23
CA LEU A 303 -18.28 19.84 -4.49
C LEU A 303 -16.90 19.24 -4.15
N GLU A 304 -16.59 18.08 -4.71
CA GLU A 304 -15.35 17.35 -4.53
C GLU A 304 -14.60 17.21 -5.86
N ASP A 305 -13.32 16.88 -5.81
CA ASP A 305 -12.61 16.54 -7.03
C ASP A 305 -12.97 15.12 -7.49
N SER A 306 -12.74 14.84 -8.77
CA SER A 306 -13.14 13.57 -9.38
C SER A 306 -12.41 12.37 -8.79
N GLU A 307 -11.18 12.54 -8.30
CA GLU A 307 -10.40 11.49 -7.63
C GLU A 307 -11.09 11.07 -6.34
N THR A 308 -11.44 12.04 -5.48
CA THR A 308 -12.15 11.78 -4.20
C THR A 308 -13.51 11.15 -4.45
N ALA A 309 -14.29 11.68 -5.39
CA ALA A 309 -15.61 11.17 -5.71
C ALA A 309 -15.60 9.72 -6.23
N ILE A 310 -14.61 9.33 -7.04
CA ILE A 310 -14.42 7.95 -7.50
C ILE A 310 -14.02 7.04 -6.33
N MET A 311 -13.13 7.50 -5.46
CA MET A 311 -12.70 6.74 -4.29
C MET A 311 -13.87 6.49 -3.34
N ASP A 312 -14.68 7.51 -3.05
CA ASP A 312 -15.85 7.40 -2.18
C ASP A 312 -16.91 6.46 -2.76
N ALA A 313 -17.12 6.49 -4.09
CA ALA A 313 -18.02 5.56 -4.74
C ALA A 313 -17.55 4.09 -4.62
N LYS A 314 -16.24 3.83 -4.74
CA LYS A 314 -15.65 2.49 -4.54
C LYS A 314 -15.83 2.01 -3.10
N TYR A 315 -15.56 2.86 -2.11
CA TYR A 315 -15.82 2.52 -0.71
C TYR A 315 -17.31 2.33 -0.42
N GLY A 316 -18.17 3.16 -1.01
CA GLY A 316 -19.62 2.99 -0.92
C GLY A 316 -20.10 1.63 -1.46
N PHE A 317 -19.54 1.19 -2.60
CA PHE A 317 -19.79 -0.14 -3.14
C PHE A 317 -19.31 -1.26 -2.20
N ILE A 318 -18.09 -1.15 -1.65
CA ILE A 318 -17.51 -2.13 -0.71
C ILE A 318 -18.39 -2.25 0.53
N HIS A 319 -18.77 -1.12 1.14
CA HIS A 319 -19.66 -1.10 2.31
C HIS A 319 -21.01 -1.72 2.02
N GLY A 320 -21.60 -1.43 0.84
CA GLY A 320 -22.84 -2.01 0.39
C GLY A 320 -22.74 -3.53 0.24
N ALA A 321 -21.69 -4.00 -0.43
CA ALA A 321 -21.44 -5.44 -0.65
C ALA A 321 -21.21 -6.19 0.67
N LEU A 322 -20.39 -5.65 1.57
CA LEU A 322 -20.16 -6.26 2.89
C LEU A 322 -21.44 -6.33 3.74
N LYS A 323 -22.25 -5.28 3.69
CA LYS A 323 -23.55 -5.27 4.39
C LYS A 323 -24.53 -6.28 3.81
N GLU A 324 -24.58 -6.42 2.49
CA GLU A 324 -25.45 -7.38 1.80
C GLU A 324 -24.97 -8.83 1.99
N ALA A 325 -23.65 -9.05 2.06
CA ALA A 325 -23.04 -10.32 2.41
C ALA A 325 -23.15 -10.66 3.91
N SER A 326 -24.01 -9.97 4.66
CA SER A 326 -24.25 -10.20 6.09
C SER A 326 -22.97 -10.23 6.92
N PHE A 327 -22.00 -9.36 6.60
CA PHE A 327 -20.78 -9.24 7.37
C PHE A 327 -21.12 -8.78 8.78
N GLU A 328 -21.19 -9.73 9.71
CA GLU A 328 -21.34 -9.47 11.13
C GLU A 328 -19.99 -9.71 11.80
N THR A 329 -19.43 -8.67 12.35
CA THR A 329 -18.25 -8.79 13.22
C THR A 329 -18.66 -9.51 14.49
N GLY A 330 -18.01 -10.64 14.82
CA GLY A 330 -18.32 -11.44 16.01
C GLY A 330 -17.95 -10.76 17.32
N ASP A 331 -17.20 -9.67 17.25
CA ASP A 331 -16.88 -8.82 18.40
C ASP A 331 -18.16 -8.18 18.93
N ASN A 332 -18.39 -8.34 20.23
CA ASN A 332 -19.57 -7.88 20.98
C ASN A 332 -20.15 -6.58 20.38
N LYS A 333 -21.45 -6.59 20.06
CA LYS A 333 -22.21 -5.41 19.61
C LYS A 333 -21.95 -4.18 20.51
N ASP A 334 -21.69 -4.38 21.79
CA ASP A 334 -21.40 -3.33 22.74
C ASP A 334 -20.00 -2.70 22.49
N THR A 335 -19.01 -3.48 22.11
CA THR A 335 -17.66 -2.96 21.81
C THR A 335 -17.68 -2.19 20.49
N TYR A 336 -18.40 -2.67 19.47
CA TYR A 336 -18.56 -1.98 18.19
C TYR A 336 -19.30 -0.65 18.34
N LEU A 337 -20.40 -0.64 19.10
CA LEU A 337 -21.16 0.58 19.40
C LEU A 337 -20.28 1.57 20.18
N MET A 338 -19.53 1.10 21.16
CA MET A 338 -18.63 1.95 21.95
C MET A 338 -17.50 2.53 21.10
N THR A 339 -16.90 1.72 20.22
CA THR A 339 -15.87 2.18 19.27
C THR A 339 -16.45 3.20 18.29
N HIS A 340 -17.65 2.95 17.76
CA HIS A 340 -18.32 3.87 16.83
C HIS A 340 -18.70 5.20 17.49
N TYR A 341 -19.16 5.20 18.75
CA TYR A 341 -19.42 6.42 19.51
C TYR A 341 -18.13 7.19 19.83
N LEU A 342 -17.06 6.48 20.21
CA LEU A 342 -15.74 7.05 20.43
C LEU A 342 -15.18 7.65 19.13
N ASP A 343 -15.28 6.94 18.03
CA ASP A 343 -14.84 7.42 16.72
C ASP A 343 -15.60 8.70 16.31
N ARG A 344 -16.93 8.70 16.44
CA ARG A 344 -17.75 9.87 16.15
C ARG A 344 -17.42 11.07 17.04
N ALA A 345 -17.05 10.83 18.29
CA ALA A 345 -16.64 11.89 19.21
C ALA A 345 -15.22 12.39 18.86
N ILE A 346 -14.28 11.49 18.61
CA ILE A 346 -12.88 11.80 18.31
C ILE A 346 -12.73 12.47 16.95
N THR A 347 -13.46 12.02 15.93
CA THR A 347 -13.37 12.59 14.56
C THR A 347 -14.29 13.81 14.35
N ASN A 348 -15.04 14.21 15.38
CA ASN A 348 -15.91 15.36 15.29
C ASN A 348 -15.13 16.66 15.03
N LYS A 349 -15.56 17.45 14.07
CA LYS A 349 -14.92 18.71 13.64
C LYS A 349 -14.66 19.71 14.77
N TYR A 350 -15.50 19.71 15.81
CA TYR A 350 -15.42 20.65 16.94
C TYR A 350 -14.80 20.02 18.21
N LEU A 351 -15.12 18.75 18.48
CA LEU A 351 -14.64 18.02 19.66
C LEU A 351 -13.29 17.34 19.45
N GLY A 352 -12.95 16.97 18.23
CA GLY A 352 -11.74 16.22 17.91
C GLY A 352 -10.46 16.95 18.30
N PHE A 353 -10.38 18.27 18.04
CA PHE A 353 -9.21 19.07 18.40
C PHE A 353 -9.01 19.24 19.92
N PRO A 354 -10.04 19.59 20.73
CA PRO A 354 -9.94 19.59 22.18
C PRO A 354 -9.57 18.23 22.77
N ILE A 355 -10.18 17.14 22.30
CA ILE A 355 -9.88 15.78 22.74
C ILE A 355 -8.41 15.45 22.44
N PHE A 356 -7.94 15.81 21.27
CA PHE A 356 -6.55 15.60 20.89
C PHE A 356 -5.56 16.34 21.82
N ILE A 357 -5.83 17.61 22.12
CA ILE A 357 -5.01 18.37 23.07
C ILE A 357 -5.06 17.74 24.47
N ALA A 358 -6.23 17.31 24.93
CA ALA A 358 -6.39 16.67 26.23
C ALA A 358 -5.61 15.34 26.32
N MET A 359 -5.62 14.52 25.24
CA MET A 359 -4.86 13.27 25.18
C MET A 359 -3.35 13.52 25.21
N ILE A 360 -2.86 14.51 24.49
CA ILE A 360 -1.44 14.88 24.51
C ILE A 360 -1.06 15.43 25.89
N TRP A 361 -1.89 16.29 26.46
CA TRP A 361 -1.65 16.80 27.81
C TRP A 361 -1.60 15.67 28.83
N LEU A 362 -2.56 14.73 28.77
CA LEU A 362 -2.58 13.55 29.65
C LEU A 362 -1.31 12.69 29.50
N MET A 363 -0.90 12.45 28.25
CA MET A 363 0.33 11.70 27.96
C MET A 363 1.55 12.36 28.60
N PHE A 364 1.70 13.67 28.45
CA PHE A 364 2.82 14.39 29.07
C PHE A 364 2.72 14.42 30.58
N GLU A 365 1.54 14.72 31.13
CA GLU A 365 1.32 14.76 32.60
C GLU A 365 1.69 13.43 33.25
N VAL A 366 1.20 12.32 32.68
CA VAL A 366 1.51 10.98 33.22
C VAL A 366 2.99 10.64 33.03
N THR A 367 3.58 10.99 31.89
CA THR A 367 5.01 10.73 31.63
C THR A 367 5.91 11.47 32.62
N PHE A 368 5.63 12.74 32.91
CA PHE A 368 6.45 13.52 33.82
C PHE A 368 6.16 13.18 35.30
N SER A 369 4.89 13.06 35.69
CA SER A 369 4.52 12.77 37.09
C SER A 369 4.89 11.35 37.50
N LEU A 370 4.57 10.34 36.64
CA LEU A 370 4.89 8.94 36.96
C LEU A 370 6.39 8.66 36.79
N GLY A 371 7.03 9.30 35.83
CA GLY A 371 8.45 9.15 35.53
C GLY A 371 9.36 9.67 36.67
N GLN A 372 8.87 10.64 37.47
CA GLN A 372 9.65 11.24 38.56
C GLN A 372 10.07 10.20 39.59
N TYR A 373 9.17 9.29 40.01
CA TYR A 373 9.46 8.30 41.06
C TYR A 373 10.65 7.39 40.72
N PRO A 374 10.70 6.70 39.57
CA PRO A 374 11.86 5.88 39.23
C PRO A 374 13.11 6.73 38.91
N MET A 375 12.98 7.97 38.49
CA MET A 375 14.11 8.89 38.35
C MET A 375 14.76 9.18 39.67
N ASP A 376 13.99 9.55 40.71
CA ASP A 376 14.49 9.83 42.07
C ASP A 376 15.17 8.61 42.69
N TRP A 377 14.66 7.39 42.42
CA TRP A 377 15.29 6.15 42.87
C TRP A 377 16.66 5.93 42.21
N ILE A 378 16.75 6.13 40.90
CA ILE A 378 18.00 5.97 40.16
C ILE A 378 19.00 7.05 40.59
N GLU A 379 18.56 8.30 40.74
CA GLU A 379 19.41 9.40 41.23
C GLU A 379 19.98 9.11 42.60
N SER A 380 19.13 8.65 43.54
CA SER A 380 19.55 8.23 44.89
C SER A 380 20.55 7.08 44.83
N PHE A 381 20.34 6.10 43.94
CA PHE A 381 21.24 4.96 43.77
C PHE A 381 22.60 5.39 43.20
N VAL A 382 22.61 6.25 42.19
CA VAL A 382 23.83 6.80 41.59
C VAL A 382 24.59 7.66 42.62
N GLY A 383 23.87 8.47 43.41
CA GLY A 383 24.43 9.24 44.51
C GLY A 383 25.09 8.35 45.55
N TRP A 384 24.42 7.27 45.99
CA TRP A 384 24.96 6.28 46.94
C TRP A 384 26.24 5.61 46.40
N ILE A 385 26.30 5.24 45.10
CA ILE A 385 27.53 4.72 44.48
C ILE A 385 28.65 5.78 44.52
N GLY A 386 28.32 7.04 44.25
CA GLY A 386 29.27 8.15 44.30
C GLY A 386 29.87 8.34 45.69
N GLU A 387 29.04 8.29 46.73
CA GLU A 387 29.48 8.38 48.12
C GLU A 387 30.34 7.17 48.56
N MET A 388 29.95 5.96 48.15
CA MET A 388 30.70 4.74 48.45
C MET A 388 32.10 4.75 47.82
N VAL A 389 32.23 5.17 46.58
CA VAL A 389 33.51 5.33 45.88
C VAL A 389 34.31 6.49 46.50
N GLY A 390 33.61 7.58 46.81
CA GLY A 390 34.21 8.79 47.42
C GLY A 390 34.84 8.53 48.78
N SER A 391 34.23 7.65 49.60
CA SER A 391 34.78 7.27 50.93
C SER A 391 35.95 6.28 50.82
N SER A 392 36.06 5.53 49.73
CA SER A 392 37.07 4.49 49.57
C SER A 392 38.35 4.96 48.87
N MET A 393 38.35 6.17 48.27
CA MET A 393 39.48 6.71 47.50
C MET A 393 40.11 7.95 48.16
N PRO A 394 41.47 8.06 48.13
CA PRO A 394 42.13 9.26 48.57
C PRO A 394 41.84 10.46 47.67
N GLU A 395 41.86 11.66 48.20
CA GLU A 395 41.61 12.88 47.48
C GLU A 395 42.65 13.11 46.37
N GLY A 396 42.18 13.31 45.12
CA GLY A 396 43.05 13.49 43.98
C GLY A 396 42.28 13.60 42.65
N PRO A 397 42.97 13.97 41.56
CA PRO A 397 42.33 14.15 40.23
C PRO A 397 41.68 12.85 39.71
N LEU A 398 42.15 11.67 40.12
CA LEU A 398 41.56 10.38 39.73
C LEU A 398 40.18 10.20 40.38
N LYS A 399 40.00 10.59 41.67
CA LYS A 399 38.71 10.56 42.35
C LYS A 399 37.70 11.46 41.67
N ALA A 400 38.08 12.69 41.32
CA ALA A 400 37.20 13.63 40.64
C ALA A 400 36.81 13.09 39.23
N MET A 401 37.75 12.50 38.51
CA MET A 401 37.47 11.89 37.18
C MET A 401 36.44 10.75 37.27
N ILE A 402 36.54 9.89 38.29
CA ILE A 402 35.64 8.77 38.49
C ILE A 402 34.25 9.25 38.97
N ILE A 403 34.20 10.11 40.00
CA ILE A 403 32.92 10.54 40.60
C ILE A 403 32.20 11.51 39.68
N ASP A 404 32.84 12.61 39.28
CA ASP A 404 32.19 13.65 38.50
C ASP A 404 32.12 13.30 36.99
N GLY A 405 33.16 12.64 36.46
CA GLY A 405 33.23 12.28 35.06
C GLY A 405 32.41 11.02 34.74
N ILE A 406 32.74 9.89 35.39
CA ILE A 406 32.11 8.60 35.01
C ILE A 406 30.76 8.43 35.71
N ILE A 407 30.74 8.49 37.04
CA ILE A 407 29.49 8.21 37.81
C ILE A 407 28.48 9.33 37.59
N GLY A 408 28.89 10.59 37.69
CA GLY A 408 28.02 11.72 37.40
C GLY A 408 27.56 11.80 35.94
N GLY A 409 28.49 11.61 34.99
CA GLY A 409 28.18 11.65 33.54
C GLY A 409 27.27 10.51 33.11
N VAL A 410 27.59 9.26 33.45
CA VAL A 410 26.77 8.10 33.09
C VAL A 410 25.45 8.12 33.90
N GLY A 411 25.50 8.47 35.18
CA GLY A 411 24.33 8.58 36.05
C GLY A 411 23.30 9.57 35.50
N SER A 412 23.74 10.76 35.08
CA SER A 412 22.84 11.78 34.54
C SER A 412 22.08 11.30 33.31
N VAL A 413 22.66 10.42 32.48
CA VAL A 413 21.97 9.83 31.32
C VAL A 413 20.98 8.76 31.75
N ILE A 414 21.37 7.87 32.67
CA ILE A 414 20.53 6.74 33.11
C ILE A 414 19.28 7.24 33.85
N VAL A 415 19.39 8.35 34.61
CA VAL A 415 18.25 8.96 35.32
C VAL A 415 17.09 9.29 34.38
N PHE A 416 17.32 9.67 33.12
CA PHE A 416 16.26 9.98 32.18
C PHE A 416 15.64 8.75 31.48
N LEU A 417 16.24 7.56 31.61
CA LEU A 417 15.79 6.34 30.95
C LEU A 417 14.32 5.96 31.25
N PRO A 418 13.86 5.98 32.52
CA PRO A 418 12.48 5.66 32.87
C PRO A 418 11.46 6.57 32.19
N GLN A 419 11.74 7.86 32.14
CA GLN A 419 10.86 8.84 31.51
C GLN A 419 10.72 8.58 30.00
N ILE A 420 11.82 8.23 29.36
CA ILE A 420 11.82 7.89 27.91
C ILE A 420 11.02 6.60 27.68
N LEU A 421 11.16 5.58 28.54
CA LEU A 421 10.42 4.32 28.44
C LEU A 421 8.91 4.53 28.62
N ILE A 422 8.49 5.33 29.60
CA ILE A 422 7.08 5.64 29.83
C ILE A 422 6.51 6.42 28.65
N LEU A 423 7.22 7.41 28.13
CA LEU A 423 6.80 8.16 26.95
C LEU A 423 6.63 7.22 25.75
N TYR A 424 7.60 6.31 25.53
CA TYR A 424 7.55 5.37 24.42
C TYR A 424 6.39 4.39 24.56
N PHE A 425 6.10 3.93 25.78
CA PHE A 425 4.95 3.07 26.05
C PHE A 425 3.62 3.76 25.68
N PHE A 426 3.43 5.02 26.07
CA PHE A 426 2.21 5.76 25.70
C PHE A 426 2.10 6.02 24.20
N ILE A 427 3.21 6.29 23.52
CA ILE A 427 3.22 6.46 22.08
C ILE A 427 2.79 5.15 21.37
N SER A 428 3.37 4.02 21.76
CA SER A 428 3.01 2.70 21.23
C SER A 428 1.53 2.37 21.49
N PHE A 429 1.06 2.65 22.71
CA PHE A 429 -0.35 2.47 23.05
C PHE A 429 -1.29 3.32 22.17
N MET A 430 -0.95 4.58 21.91
CA MET A 430 -1.73 5.44 21.03
C MET A 430 -1.68 4.98 19.57
N GLU A 431 -0.57 4.39 19.12
CA GLU A 431 -0.42 3.82 17.79
C GLU A 431 -1.26 2.54 17.64
N ASP A 432 -1.12 1.60 18.58
CA ASP A 432 -1.82 0.31 18.56
C ASP A 432 -3.35 0.47 18.74
N SER A 433 -3.80 1.48 19.50
CA SER A 433 -5.23 1.83 19.61
C SER A 433 -5.83 2.45 18.35
N GLY A 434 -5.00 2.74 17.32
CA GLY A 434 -5.43 3.42 16.10
C GLY A 434 -5.78 4.91 16.31
N TYR A 435 -5.55 5.47 17.51
CA TYR A 435 -5.84 6.87 17.79
C TYR A 435 -4.99 7.82 16.92
N MET A 436 -3.75 7.44 16.63
CA MET A 436 -2.83 8.22 15.81
C MET A 436 -3.36 8.44 14.37
N ALA A 437 -3.99 7.43 13.77
CA ALA A 437 -4.58 7.56 12.43
C ALA A 437 -5.75 8.57 12.44
N ARG A 438 -6.59 8.53 13.48
CA ARG A 438 -7.73 9.46 13.67
C ARG A 438 -7.26 10.90 13.91
N ALA A 439 -6.23 11.08 14.72
CA ALA A 439 -5.60 12.38 14.96
C ALA A 439 -4.99 12.96 13.68
N ALA A 440 -4.33 12.14 12.87
CA ALA A 440 -3.78 12.54 11.57
C ALA A 440 -4.88 13.04 10.63
N PHE A 441 -6.04 12.40 10.59
CA PHE A 441 -7.18 12.81 9.78
C PHE A 441 -7.70 14.20 10.18
N ILE A 442 -7.86 14.48 11.48
CA ILE A 442 -8.33 15.79 11.97
C ILE A 442 -7.36 16.90 11.55
N MET A 443 -6.05 16.61 11.59
CA MET A 443 -5.00 17.59 11.33
C MET A 443 -4.60 17.71 9.86
N ASP A 444 -5.11 16.83 8.99
CA ASP A 444 -4.75 16.76 7.58
C ASP A 444 -4.98 18.11 6.87
N LYS A 445 -6.11 18.74 7.09
CA LYS A 445 -6.43 20.07 6.53
C LYS A 445 -5.43 21.16 6.95
N LEU A 446 -4.91 21.10 8.19
CA LEU A 446 -3.90 22.04 8.68
C LEU A 446 -2.53 21.75 8.05
N MET A 447 -2.16 20.48 7.97
CA MET A 447 -0.90 20.04 7.39
C MET A 447 -0.84 20.31 5.87
N HIS A 448 -1.92 20.12 5.15
CA HIS A 448 -2.03 20.47 3.73
C HIS A 448 -1.80 21.98 3.50
N LYS A 449 -2.34 22.84 4.35
CA LYS A 449 -2.04 24.29 4.31
C LYS A 449 -0.56 24.58 4.50
N MET A 450 0.15 23.74 5.27
CA MET A 450 1.60 23.83 5.49
C MET A 450 2.41 23.08 4.40
N GLY A 451 1.77 22.45 3.41
CA GLY A 451 2.41 21.70 2.33
C GLY A 451 3.04 20.37 2.77
N LEU A 452 2.55 19.82 3.88
CA LEU A 452 2.91 18.53 4.45
C LEU A 452 1.73 17.57 4.37
N HIS A 453 1.98 16.28 4.38
CA HIS A 453 0.94 15.26 4.49
C HIS A 453 0.40 15.20 5.93
N GLY A 454 -0.89 14.90 6.12
CA GLY A 454 -1.52 14.82 7.45
C GLY A 454 -0.78 13.92 8.43
N LYS A 455 -0.23 12.79 7.97
CA LYS A 455 0.62 11.89 8.77
C LYS A 455 1.90 12.53 9.30
N SER A 456 2.38 13.65 8.73
CA SER A 456 3.56 14.38 9.23
C SER A 456 3.31 15.09 10.55
N PHE A 457 2.05 15.31 10.89
CA PHE A 457 1.66 15.98 12.14
C PHE A 457 2.07 15.18 13.39
N ILE A 458 1.92 13.86 13.33
CA ILE A 458 2.25 12.95 14.43
C ILE A 458 3.73 13.05 14.83
N PRO A 459 4.70 12.84 13.92
CA PRO A 459 6.11 13.05 14.22
C PRO A 459 6.42 14.46 14.76
N LEU A 460 5.79 15.49 14.21
CA LEU A 460 6.03 16.86 14.66
C LEU A 460 5.61 17.07 16.12
N ILE A 461 4.45 16.59 16.53
CA ILE A 461 4.04 16.71 17.94
C ILE A 461 4.92 15.88 18.86
N MET A 462 5.25 14.65 18.47
CA MET A 462 6.17 13.81 19.22
C MET A 462 7.54 14.49 19.42
N GLY A 463 7.97 15.31 18.44
CA GLY A 463 9.20 16.08 18.48
C GLY A 463 9.30 17.09 19.63
N PHE A 464 8.17 17.58 20.15
CA PHE A 464 8.17 18.41 21.37
C PHE A 464 8.52 17.59 22.63
N GLY A 465 8.19 16.32 22.66
CA GLY A 465 8.58 15.41 23.74
C GLY A 465 10.00 14.87 23.53
N CYS A 466 10.20 14.08 22.50
CA CYS A 466 11.47 13.44 22.17
C CYS A 466 11.64 13.30 20.64
N ASN A 467 12.76 13.81 20.13
CA ASN A 467 13.06 13.77 18.70
C ASN A 467 13.37 12.35 18.18
N VAL A 468 13.84 11.43 19.03
CA VAL A 468 14.21 10.07 18.61
C VAL A 468 13.00 9.28 18.13
N PRO A 469 11.94 9.04 18.94
CA PRO A 469 10.74 8.37 18.46
C PRO A 469 10.02 9.18 17.36
N ALA A 470 10.09 10.51 17.39
CA ALA A 470 9.54 11.36 16.34
C ALA A 470 10.17 11.08 14.96
N VAL A 471 11.48 10.94 14.89
CA VAL A 471 12.17 10.56 13.64
C VAL A 471 11.79 9.14 13.21
N MET A 472 11.68 8.20 14.16
CA MET A 472 11.24 6.83 13.84
C MET A 472 9.81 6.80 13.30
N ALA A 473 8.89 7.59 13.87
CA ALA A 473 7.50 7.69 13.42
C ALA A 473 7.36 8.27 11.98
N THR A 474 8.38 8.97 11.47
CA THR A 474 8.35 9.42 10.07
C THR A 474 8.31 8.28 9.06
N ARG A 475 8.63 7.04 9.46
CA ARG A 475 8.53 5.84 8.60
C ARG A 475 7.11 5.59 8.11
N THR A 476 6.10 6.03 8.85
CA THR A 476 4.68 5.91 8.47
C THR A 476 4.26 6.88 7.37
N ILE A 477 5.13 7.85 7.01
CA ILE A 477 4.87 8.81 5.93
C ILE A 477 5.25 8.17 4.60
N GLU A 478 4.30 7.94 3.74
CA GLU A 478 4.46 7.29 2.43
C GLU A 478 5.30 8.12 1.46
N SER A 479 5.02 9.43 1.37
CA SER A 479 5.75 10.34 0.50
C SER A 479 7.21 10.52 0.95
N LYS A 480 8.18 10.05 0.16
CA LYS A 480 9.64 10.22 0.42
C LYS A 480 10.01 11.70 0.67
N ARG A 481 9.39 12.61 -0.11
CA ARG A 481 9.63 14.06 0.02
C ARG A 481 9.11 14.61 1.34
N SER A 482 7.86 14.29 1.71
CA SER A 482 7.27 14.72 2.98
C SER A 482 8.00 14.11 4.17
N ARG A 483 8.40 12.85 4.09
CA ARG A 483 9.20 12.16 5.11
C ARG A 483 10.55 12.85 5.33
N LEU A 484 11.30 13.14 4.24
CA LEU A 484 12.60 13.82 4.34
C LEU A 484 12.46 15.22 4.95
N ILE A 485 11.45 15.98 4.51
CA ILE A 485 11.19 17.33 5.03
C ILE A 485 10.86 17.24 6.52
N THR A 486 10.00 16.33 6.92
CA THR A 486 9.63 16.13 8.33
C THR A 486 10.84 15.74 9.18
N MET A 487 11.70 14.82 8.71
CA MET A 487 12.95 14.46 9.38
C MET A 487 13.89 15.65 9.56
N LEU A 488 14.00 16.54 8.57
CA LEU A 488 14.89 17.71 8.63
C LEU A 488 14.36 18.81 9.54
N ILE A 489 13.05 18.87 9.73
CA ILE A 489 12.39 19.86 10.59
C ILE A 489 12.42 19.44 12.06
N LEU A 490 12.27 18.14 12.35
CA LEU A 490 12.22 17.60 13.71
C LEU A 490 13.35 18.08 14.64
N PRO A 491 14.64 18.12 14.22
CA PRO A 491 15.70 18.64 15.07
C PRO A 491 15.59 20.14 15.41
N MET A 492 14.78 20.89 14.67
CA MET A 492 14.54 22.32 14.97
C MET A 492 13.50 22.52 16.07
N MET A 493 12.73 21.47 16.39
CA MET A 493 11.76 21.52 17.47
C MET A 493 12.46 21.40 18.84
N SER A 494 12.02 22.20 19.79
CA SER A 494 12.53 22.19 21.16
C SER A 494 11.96 21.02 21.92
N CYS A 495 12.74 19.93 22.06
CA CYS A 495 12.35 18.78 22.86
C CYS A 495 12.66 18.99 24.35
N SER A 496 12.04 18.16 25.22
CA SER A 496 12.19 18.24 26.67
C SER A 496 13.65 18.16 27.14
N ALA A 497 14.50 17.40 26.46
CA ALA A 497 15.94 17.29 26.79
C ALA A 497 16.74 18.59 26.56
N ARG A 498 16.26 19.52 25.75
CA ARG A 498 16.90 20.83 25.53
C ARG A 498 16.50 21.88 26.56
N LEU A 499 15.37 21.66 27.23
CA LEU A 499 14.83 22.63 28.20
C LEU A 499 15.83 22.98 29.31
N PRO A 500 16.50 22.01 29.98
CA PRO A 500 17.50 22.30 31.00
C PRO A 500 18.66 23.15 30.48
N ILE A 501 19.12 22.88 29.27
CA ILE A 501 20.20 23.62 28.61
C ILE A 501 19.77 25.07 28.33
N TYR A 502 18.53 25.26 27.86
CA TYR A 502 17.98 26.59 27.65
C TYR A 502 17.86 27.38 28.96
N ILE A 503 17.35 26.73 30.02
CA ILE A 503 17.22 27.37 31.34
C ILE A 503 18.60 27.79 31.85
N MET A 504 19.61 26.93 31.75
CA MET A 504 20.96 27.21 32.18
C MET A 504 21.60 28.39 31.42
N ILE A 505 21.51 28.37 30.07
CA ILE A 505 22.05 29.44 29.23
C ILE A 505 21.30 30.75 29.46
N ILE A 506 19.98 30.73 29.44
CA ILE A 506 19.15 31.92 29.64
C ILE A 506 19.33 32.49 31.05
N GLY A 507 19.41 31.61 32.04
CA GLY A 507 19.64 32.02 33.43
C GLY A 507 21.01 32.69 33.66
N THR A 508 22.02 32.29 32.91
CA THR A 508 23.39 32.81 33.03
C THR A 508 23.58 34.11 32.26
N PHE A 509 23.03 34.24 31.03
CA PHE A 509 23.32 35.35 30.13
C PHE A 509 22.28 36.46 30.12
N PHE A 510 21.03 36.18 30.59
CA PHE A 510 19.93 37.15 30.49
C PHE A 510 19.40 37.55 31.86
N ALA A 511 19.13 38.87 32.05
CA ALA A 511 18.53 39.39 33.30
C ALA A 511 17.13 38.75 33.52
N ARG A 512 16.76 38.51 34.77
CA ARG A 512 15.58 37.76 35.20
C ARG A 512 14.25 38.22 34.52
N GLN A 513 14.14 39.49 34.25
CA GLN A 513 12.98 40.10 33.56
C GLN A 513 12.80 39.69 32.11
N TYR A 514 13.88 39.28 31.42
CA TYR A 514 13.86 38.91 30.00
C TYR A 514 13.88 37.39 29.78
N GLN A 515 14.14 36.58 30.80
CA GLN A 515 14.30 35.12 30.68
C GLN A 515 13.09 34.44 30.05
N SER A 516 11.87 34.79 30.48
CA SER A 516 10.62 34.24 29.94
C SER A 516 10.40 34.64 28.46
N MET A 517 10.76 35.88 28.13
CA MET A 517 10.60 36.38 26.73
C MET A 517 11.59 35.71 25.79
N VAL A 518 12.83 35.51 26.22
CA VAL A 518 13.86 34.80 25.44
C VAL A 518 13.48 33.33 25.25
N MET A 519 13.01 32.66 26.34
CA MET A 519 12.52 31.29 26.24
C MET A 519 11.39 31.15 25.22
N PHE A 520 10.38 32.01 25.30
CA PHE A 520 9.25 32.02 24.37
C PHE A 520 9.67 32.30 22.93
N SER A 521 10.64 33.20 22.72
CA SER A 521 11.16 33.49 21.38
C SER A 521 11.89 32.30 20.74
N LEU A 522 12.59 31.46 21.52
CA LEU A 522 13.24 30.25 21.01
C LEU A 522 12.20 29.21 20.50
N TYR A 523 11.08 29.07 21.20
CA TYR A 523 9.99 28.21 20.73
C TYR A 523 9.34 28.76 19.44
N ILE A 524 9.10 30.09 19.37
CA ILE A 524 8.56 30.73 18.16
C ILE A 524 9.51 30.55 16.99
N ILE A 525 10.81 30.76 17.18
CA ILE A 525 11.82 30.57 16.11
C ILE A 525 11.79 29.13 15.60
N GLY A 526 11.65 28.14 16.49
CA GLY A 526 11.50 26.74 16.08
C GLY A 526 10.27 26.52 15.20
N ILE A 527 9.13 27.10 15.57
CA ILE A 527 7.87 27.00 14.80
C ILE A 527 7.98 27.79 13.48
N ASP A 528 8.57 28.98 13.50
CA ASP A 528 8.74 29.83 12.29
C ASP A 528 9.71 29.20 11.29
N ALA A 529 10.74 28.50 11.74
CA ALA A 529 11.63 27.73 10.89
C ALA A 529 10.88 26.64 10.11
N ILE A 530 9.86 26.01 10.73
CA ILE A 530 8.97 25.06 10.08
C ILE A 530 8.16 25.74 8.96
N TYR A 531 7.65 26.94 9.23
CA TYR A 531 6.84 27.70 8.27
C TYR A 531 7.67 28.23 7.09
N ASN A 532 8.88 28.75 7.35
CA ASN A 532 9.74 29.36 6.34
C ASN A 532 10.47 28.35 5.44
N THR A 533 10.67 27.11 5.88
CA THR A 533 11.21 26.03 5.02
C THR A 533 10.33 25.78 3.80
N ARG A 534 9.05 26.18 3.85
CA ARG A 534 8.09 26.15 2.74
C ARG A 534 8.37 27.24 1.68
N TYR A 535 8.74 28.46 2.10
CA TYR A 535 8.77 29.63 1.20
C TYR A 535 10.01 29.67 0.28
N ARG A 536 11.08 28.99 0.67
CA ARG A 536 12.36 28.98 -0.10
C ARG A 536 12.43 27.94 -1.22
N ARG A 537 11.37 27.14 -1.43
CA ARG A 537 11.33 26.04 -2.41
C ARG A 537 10.09 26.04 -3.34
N ARG A 538 9.50 27.22 -3.58
CA ARG A 538 8.63 27.46 -4.74
C ARG A 538 9.43 27.91 -5.94
#